data_e846acc320ecefc6509643900ab07494
#
_entry.id   e846acc320ecefc6509643900ab07494
#
_cell.length_a   1.000
_cell.length_b   1.000
_cell.length_c   1.000
_cell.angle_alpha   90.00
_cell.angle_beta   90.00
_cell.angle_gamma   90.00
#
_symmetry.space_group_name_H-M   'P 1'
#
loop_
_entity.id
_entity.type
_entity.pdbx_description
1 polymer ?
#
loop_
_entity_poly.entity_id
_entity_poly.type
_entity_poly.pdbx_seq_one_letter_code
_entity_poly.pdbx_strand_id
1 'polypeptide(L)'
;MLGMAPRVADAFVHGGGVPFSDYGSEGVLAVDLMNRGLYEKRFANYWLTTCPTTHERLTTGGSVLDFGCGSGRVSIALAKAFPKSSFTGIDTDSTSIKVAKDSVLQENLTKQVGFECGTTDQLPDNERYDLITICDCIHDLSDPLGTLENLRNLLFDDGILFVIEPKAADHLEDNIHPVGAMYYGMSVFHCMTQSLASGGPGLGTCMGPASMEALTRQAGFSRFETLEIKSQTNIFYAVGL
;
A
#
# COMPACT_ATOMS: atom_id res chain seq x y z
N MET A 1 14.66 9.90 -6.20
CA MET A 1 13.57 10.85 -6.49
C MET A 1 14.06 12.15 -7.15
N LEU A 2 14.93 12.96 -6.53
CA LEU A 2 15.37 14.24 -7.13
C LEU A 2 16.04 14.10 -8.52
N GLY A 3 16.63 12.96 -8.85
CA GLY A 3 17.16 12.68 -10.20
C GLY A 3 16.10 12.74 -11.32
N MET A 4 14.81 12.64 -10.96
CA MET A 4 13.69 12.75 -11.91
C MET A 4 13.22 14.20 -12.15
N ALA A 5 13.81 15.20 -11.49
CA ALA A 5 13.41 16.60 -11.61
C ALA A 5 13.28 17.11 -13.07
N PRO A 6 14.22 16.80 -14.01
CA PRO A 6 14.06 17.23 -15.41
C PRO A 6 12.82 16.63 -16.08
N ARG A 7 12.49 15.36 -15.80
CA ARG A 7 11.32 14.69 -16.38
C ARG A 7 10.02 15.18 -15.75
N VAL A 8 10.02 15.45 -14.44
CA VAL A 8 8.88 16.07 -13.76
C VAL A 8 8.64 17.47 -14.31
N ALA A 9 9.68 18.28 -14.52
CA ALA A 9 9.57 19.60 -15.14
C ALA A 9 8.98 19.52 -16.57
N ASP A 10 9.39 18.52 -17.35
CA ASP A 10 8.84 18.27 -18.67
C ASP A 10 7.34 17.92 -18.61
N ALA A 11 6.95 17.07 -17.66
CA ALA A 11 5.55 16.72 -17.41
C ALA A 11 4.68 17.93 -17.01
N PHE A 12 5.23 18.90 -16.26
CA PHE A 12 4.55 20.16 -15.96
C PHE A 12 4.26 21.01 -17.22
N VAL A 13 5.10 20.90 -18.25
CA VAL A 13 4.93 21.67 -19.51
C VAL A 13 4.02 20.95 -20.49
N HIS A 14 4.14 19.62 -20.61
CA HIS A 14 3.53 18.85 -21.67
C HIS A 14 2.37 17.95 -21.21
N GLY A 15 2.15 17.88 -19.89
CA GLY A 15 1.21 16.93 -19.27
C GLY A 15 1.78 15.53 -19.09
N GLY A 16 0.97 14.62 -18.55
CA GLY A 16 1.39 13.27 -18.16
C GLY A 16 2.12 13.25 -16.83
N GLY A 17 3.12 12.36 -16.70
CA GLY A 17 3.89 12.18 -15.48
C GLY A 17 5.13 11.34 -15.69
N VAL A 18 5.72 10.84 -14.60
CA VAL A 18 6.89 9.95 -14.62
C VAL A 18 6.47 8.59 -14.05
N PRO A 19 6.40 7.52 -14.86
CA PRO A 19 5.98 6.21 -14.39
C PRO A 19 7.00 5.62 -13.39
N PHE A 20 6.53 4.78 -12.46
CA PHE A 20 7.38 4.17 -11.43
C PHE A 20 8.56 3.37 -12.02
N SER A 21 8.33 2.67 -13.11
CA SER A 21 9.38 1.89 -13.81
C SER A 21 10.62 2.70 -14.19
N ASP A 22 10.47 4.01 -14.38
CA ASP A 22 11.57 4.89 -14.78
C ASP A 22 12.53 5.24 -13.63
N TYR A 23 12.10 5.00 -12.37
CA TYR A 23 12.98 5.13 -11.20
C TYR A 23 13.91 3.92 -11.05
N GLY A 24 13.64 2.81 -11.75
CA GLY A 24 14.47 1.61 -11.79
C GLY A 24 14.69 0.97 -10.42
N SER A 25 15.71 0.14 -10.33
CA SER A 25 16.06 -0.59 -9.08
C SER A 25 16.43 0.33 -7.92
N GLU A 26 16.99 1.52 -8.20
CA GLU A 26 17.32 2.50 -7.17
C GLU A 26 16.04 3.11 -6.54
N GLY A 27 14.97 3.31 -7.33
CA GLY A 27 13.66 3.73 -6.83
C GLY A 27 13.05 2.68 -5.91
N VAL A 28 13.03 1.43 -6.34
CA VAL A 28 12.56 0.29 -5.51
C VAL A 28 13.32 0.21 -4.20
N LEU A 29 14.66 0.30 -4.24
CA LEU A 29 15.50 0.29 -3.04
C LEU A 29 15.21 1.48 -2.12
N ALA A 30 15.02 2.68 -2.68
CA ALA A 30 14.74 3.89 -1.89
C ALA A 30 13.41 3.76 -1.13
N VAL A 31 12.34 3.32 -1.79
CA VAL A 31 11.03 3.08 -1.15
C VAL A 31 11.13 1.98 -0.08
N ASP A 32 11.81 0.87 -0.39
CA ASP A 32 12.04 -0.22 0.55
C ASP A 32 12.78 0.26 1.82
N LEU A 33 13.85 1.05 1.68
CA LEU A 33 14.63 1.55 2.82
C LEU A 33 13.84 2.53 3.70
N MET A 34 12.92 3.29 3.13
CA MET A 34 12.09 4.22 3.89
C MET A 34 11.12 3.49 4.82
N ASN A 35 10.52 2.39 4.36
CA ASN A 35 9.43 1.73 5.03
C ASN A 35 9.82 0.44 5.78
N ARG A 36 10.87 -0.26 5.33
CA ARG A 36 11.32 -1.57 5.83
C ARG A 36 11.30 -1.68 7.34
N GLY A 37 11.98 -0.75 8.02
CA GLY A 37 12.15 -0.83 9.47
C GLY A 37 10.83 -0.72 10.26
N LEU A 38 9.86 0.02 9.72
CA LEU A 38 8.53 0.14 10.31
C LEU A 38 7.71 -1.13 10.08
N TYR A 39 7.66 -1.63 8.87
CA TYR A 39 6.90 -2.83 8.52
C TYR A 39 7.42 -4.07 9.24
N GLU A 40 8.73 -4.31 9.22
CA GLU A 40 9.33 -5.47 9.87
C GLU A 40 9.16 -5.50 11.39
N LYS A 41 9.19 -4.33 12.05
CA LYS A 41 9.20 -4.26 13.52
C LYS A 41 7.83 -3.99 14.14
N ARG A 42 6.94 -3.31 13.41
CA ARG A 42 5.71 -2.79 14.01
C ARG A 42 4.43 -3.40 13.45
N PHE A 43 4.41 -3.89 12.21
CA PHE A 43 3.17 -4.31 11.59
C PHE A 43 2.45 -5.40 12.40
N ALA A 44 3.06 -6.56 12.55
CA ALA A 44 2.46 -7.69 13.25
C ALA A 44 2.28 -7.44 14.76
N ASN A 45 3.31 -6.87 15.41
CA ASN A 45 3.40 -6.84 16.86
C ASN A 45 2.76 -5.60 17.50
N TYR A 46 2.39 -4.59 16.68
CA TYR A 46 1.81 -3.36 17.21
C TYR A 46 0.62 -2.87 16.38
N TRP A 47 0.76 -2.71 15.08
CA TRP A 47 -0.32 -2.14 14.29
C TRP A 47 -1.51 -3.09 14.14
N LEU A 48 -1.26 -4.33 13.77
CA LEU A 48 -2.33 -5.32 13.58
C LEU A 48 -3.00 -5.75 14.89
N THR A 49 -2.37 -5.54 16.04
CA THR A 49 -3.01 -5.82 17.35
C THR A 49 -4.19 -4.89 17.66
N THR A 50 -4.31 -3.77 16.97
CA THR A 50 -5.50 -2.91 17.04
C THR A 50 -6.74 -3.54 16.37
N CYS A 51 -6.55 -4.60 15.59
CA CYS A 51 -7.60 -5.40 14.96
C CYS A 51 -7.58 -6.82 15.55
N PRO A 52 -8.06 -7.03 16.80
CA PRO A 52 -7.84 -8.26 17.56
C PRO A 52 -8.45 -9.51 16.89
N THR A 53 -9.62 -9.41 16.28
CA THR A 53 -10.25 -10.53 15.57
C THR A 53 -9.40 -11.01 14.40
N THR A 54 -8.90 -10.09 13.59
CA THR A 54 -8.01 -10.42 12.46
C THR A 54 -6.68 -10.99 12.96
N HIS A 55 -6.10 -10.39 14.01
CA HIS A 55 -4.87 -10.89 14.61
C HIS A 55 -5.01 -12.33 15.13
N GLU A 56 -6.11 -12.66 15.82
CA GLU A 56 -6.40 -14.01 16.28
C GLU A 56 -6.58 -14.98 15.11
N ARG A 57 -7.29 -14.56 14.08
CA ARG A 57 -7.48 -15.36 12.85
C ARG A 57 -6.15 -15.71 12.21
N LEU A 58 -5.27 -14.75 12.02
CA LEU A 58 -3.93 -15.03 11.47
C LEU A 58 -3.08 -15.92 12.37
N THR A 59 -3.26 -15.85 13.68
CA THR A 59 -2.57 -16.74 14.64
C THR A 59 -3.01 -18.20 14.48
N THR A 60 -4.26 -18.45 14.16
CA THR A 60 -4.83 -19.80 13.98
C THR A 60 -4.69 -20.33 12.56
N GLY A 61 -4.51 -19.49 11.57
CA GLY A 61 -4.34 -19.78 10.16
C GLY A 61 -5.37 -19.03 9.32
N GLY A 62 -4.94 -17.96 8.63
CA GLY A 62 -5.77 -17.13 7.76
C GLY A 62 -5.10 -16.88 6.41
N SER A 63 -5.81 -16.20 5.52
CA SER A 63 -5.34 -15.80 4.19
C SER A 63 -5.14 -14.29 4.11
N VAL A 64 -4.02 -13.86 3.54
CA VAL A 64 -3.64 -12.44 3.43
C VAL A 64 -3.29 -12.09 2.00
N LEU A 65 -3.87 -11.01 1.49
CA LEU A 65 -3.44 -10.34 0.27
C LEU A 65 -2.70 -9.06 0.62
N ASP A 66 -1.49 -8.90 0.11
CA ASP A 66 -0.69 -7.67 0.21
C ASP A 66 -0.72 -6.98 -1.16
N PHE A 67 -1.62 -6.01 -1.32
CA PHE A 67 -1.81 -5.28 -2.57
C PHE A 67 -0.86 -4.10 -2.66
N GLY A 68 -0.16 -3.97 -3.80
CA GLY A 68 0.94 -3.03 -3.95
C GLY A 68 2.12 -3.42 -3.05
N CYS A 69 2.45 -4.72 -3.02
CA CYS A 69 3.37 -5.31 -2.05
C CYS A 69 4.83 -4.85 -2.21
N GLY A 70 5.17 -4.21 -3.32
CA GLY A 70 6.52 -3.74 -3.60
C GLY A 70 7.57 -4.86 -3.44
N SER A 71 8.56 -4.62 -2.59
CA SER A 71 9.62 -5.59 -2.26
C SER A 71 9.20 -6.69 -1.26
N GLY A 72 7.89 -6.80 -0.95
CA GLY A 72 7.31 -7.87 -0.13
C GLY A 72 7.55 -7.76 1.38
N ARG A 73 7.90 -6.59 1.91
CA ARG A 73 8.28 -6.43 3.33
C ARG A 73 7.13 -6.70 4.29
N VAL A 74 5.91 -6.27 3.96
CA VAL A 74 4.71 -6.52 4.78
C VAL A 74 4.41 -8.01 4.81
N SER A 75 4.30 -8.65 3.64
CA SER A 75 4.06 -10.08 3.51
C SER A 75 5.08 -10.93 4.28
N ILE A 76 6.38 -10.62 4.13
CA ILE A 76 7.46 -11.35 4.83
C ILE A 76 7.40 -11.14 6.35
N ALA A 77 7.15 -9.91 6.80
CA ALA A 77 7.05 -9.61 8.23
C ALA A 77 5.86 -10.32 8.89
N LEU A 78 4.70 -10.32 8.22
CA LEU A 78 3.51 -11.01 8.69
C LEU A 78 3.69 -12.53 8.66
N ALA A 79 4.30 -13.09 7.62
CA ALA A 79 4.55 -14.52 7.52
C ALA A 79 5.44 -15.04 8.65
N LYS A 80 6.47 -14.29 9.05
CA LYS A 80 7.31 -14.62 10.20
C LYS A 80 6.52 -14.61 11.51
N ALA A 81 5.57 -13.70 11.66
CA ALA A 81 4.75 -13.58 12.89
C ALA A 81 3.61 -14.60 12.92
N PHE A 82 3.05 -14.97 11.78
CA PHE A 82 1.89 -15.85 11.68
C PHE A 82 2.20 -17.10 10.81
N PRO A 83 2.97 -18.04 11.34
CA PRO A 83 3.50 -19.19 10.55
C PRO A 83 2.43 -20.17 10.06
N LYS A 84 1.18 -20.05 10.50
CA LYS A 84 0.06 -20.88 10.05
C LYS A 84 -0.75 -20.26 8.92
N SER A 85 -0.54 -18.97 8.63
CA SER A 85 -1.27 -18.22 7.62
C SER A 85 -0.56 -18.26 6.27
N SER A 86 -1.30 -18.01 5.19
CA SER A 86 -0.80 -17.90 3.82
C SER A 86 -0.85 -16.45 3.35
N PHE A 87 0.12 -16.08 2.51
CA PHE A 87 0.29 -14.70 2.05
C PHE A 87 0.48 -14.68 0.53
N THR A 88 -0.30 -13.85 -0.12
CA THR A 88 -0.16 -13.52 -1.55
C THR A 88 0.16 -12.03 -1.67
N GLY A 89 1.28 -11.69 -2.26
CA GLY A 89 1.62 -10.31 -2.61
C GLY A 89 1.44 -10.06 -4.10
N ILE A 90 0.86 -8.92 -4.46
CA ILE A 90 0.68 -8.53 -5.86
C ILE A 90 1.18 -7.09 -6.07
N ASP A 91 1.91 -6.87 -7.17
CA ASP A 91 2.40 -5.55 -7.57
C ASP A 91 2.58 -5.51 -9.09
N THR A 92 2.38 -4.37 -9.70
CA THR A 92 2.55 -4.19 -11.15
C THR A 92 4.00 -4.00 -11.57
N ASP A 93 4.89 -3.62 -10.64
CA ASP A 93 6.31 -3.44 -10.93
C ASP A 93 7.09 -4.75 -10.85
N SER A 94 7.52 -5.25 -12.01
CA SER A 94 8.27 -6.50 -12.12
C SER A 94 9.61 -6.48 -11.40
N THR A 95 10.24 -5.31 -11.24
CA THR A 95 11.50 -5.14 -10.51
C THR A 95 11.28 -5.35 -9.02
N SER A 96 10.24 -4.77 -8.46
CA SER A 96 9.80 -4.97 -7.07
C SER A 96 9.47 -6.42 -6.78
N ILE A 97 8.68 -7.06 -7.64
CA ILE A 97 8.31 -8.48 -7.51
C ILE A 97 9.53 -9.41 -7.55
N LYS A 98 10.51 -9.10 -8.39
CA LYS A 98 11.77 -9.86 -8.39
C LYS A 98 12.47 -9.77 -7.04
N VAL A 99 12.60 -8.58 -6.48
CA VAL A 99 13.21 -8.35 -5.15
C VAL A 99 12.41 -9.10 -4.07
N ALA A 100 11.08 -9.08 -4.13
CA ALA A 100 10.21 -9.78 -3.19
C ALA A 100 10.41 -11.31 -3.25
N LYS A 101 10.45 -11.90 -4.46
CA LYS A 101 10.72 -13.33 -4.68
C LYS A 101 12.11 -13.75 -4.19
N ASP A 102 13.13 -12.94 -4.45
CA ASP A 102 14.48 -13.20 -3.96
C ASP A 102 14.54 -13.13 -2.42
N SER A 103 13.84 -12.16 -1.82
CA SER A 103 13.78 -11.99 -0.35
C SER A 103 13.06 -13.16 0.33
N VAL A 104 11.94 -13.63 -0.19
CA VAL A 104 11.20 -14.77 0.38
C VAL A 104 11.98 -16.06 0.30
N LEU A 105 12.77 -16.24 -0.76
CA LEU A 105 13.66 -17.39 -0.91
C LEU A 105 14.78 -17.37 0.15
N GLN A 106 15.41 -16.22 0.36
CA GLN A 106 16.47 -16.03 1.37
C GLN A 106 15.95 -16.29 2.80
N GLU A 107 14.70 -15.93 3.06
CA GLU A 107 14.04 -16.10 4.36
C GLU A 107 13.42 -17.51 4.56
N ASN A 108 13.50 -18.40 3.55
CA ASN A 108 12.90 -19.74 3.55
C ASN A 108 11.38 -19.75 3.76
N LEU A 109 10.65 -18.75 3.23
CA LEU A 109 9.22 -18.58 3.38
C LEU A 109 8.41 -18.95 2.12
N THR A 110 9.02 -19.58 1.13
CA THR A 110 8.40 -19.89 -0.19
C THR A 110 7.19 -20.82 -0.13
N LYS A 111 7.00 -21.54 0.98
CA LYS A 111 5.82 -22.39 1.20
C LYS A 111 4.60 -21.60 1.71
N GLN A 112 4.82 -20.41 2.20
CA GLN A 112 3.85 -19.61 2.92
C GLN A 112 3.53 -18.30 2.18
N VAL A 113 4.49 -17.76 1.45
CA VAL A 113 4.39 -16.48 0.75
C VAL A 113 4.61 -16.67 -0.75
N GLY A 114 3.63 -16.25 -1.55
CA GLY A 114 3.72 -16.13 -3.01
C GLY A 114 3.69 -14.67 -3.45
N PHE A 115 4.34 -14.36 -4.57
CA PHE A 115 4.29 -13.04 -5.20
C PHE A 115 3.96 -13.15 -6.68
N GLU A 116 3.00 -12.31 -7.13
CA GLU A 116 2.58 -12.23 -8.52
C GLU A 116 2.77 -10.81 -9.08
N CYS A 117 3.18 -10.73 -10.36
CA CYS A 117 3.32 -9.45 -11.04
C CYS A 117 2.06 -9.15 -11.84
N GLY A 118 1.30 -8.14 -11.42
CA GLY A 118 0.07 -7.75 -12.11
C GLY A 118 -0.94 -7.04 -11.23
N THR A 119 -2.20 -7.13 -11.61
CA THR A 119 -3.36 -6.54 -10.94
C THR A 119 -4.25 -7.64 -10.33
N THR A 120 -5.31 -7.24 -9.64
CA THR A 120 -6.28 -8.18 -9.04
C THR A 120 -6.93 -9.12 -10.04
N ASP A 121 -6.92 -8.79 -11.33
CA ASP A 121 -7.47 -9.64 -12.40
C ASP A 121 -6.72 -10.97 -12.61
N GLN A 122 -5.48 -11.05 -12.09
CA GLN A 122 -4.71 -12.31 -12.12
C GLN A 122 -4.99 -13.23 -10.93
N LEU A 123 -5.73 -12.74 -9.93
CA LEU A 123 -6.13 -13.56 -8.80
C LEU A 123 -7.33 -14.43 -9.19
N PRO A 124 -7.44 -15.68 -8.67
CA PRO A 124 -8.59 -16.52 -8.93
C PRO A 124 -9.90 -15.89 -8.44
N ASP A 125 -10.97 -15.95 -9.24
CA ASP A 125 -12.27 -15.32 -8.96
C ASP A 125 -12.90 -15.76 -7.64
N ASN A 126 -12.57 -16.93 -7.13
CA ASN A 126 -13.10 -17.52 -5.91
C ASN A 126 -12.20 -17.33 -4.68
N GLU A 127 -11.05 -16.68 -4.84
CA GLU A 127 -10.20 -16.36 -3.67
C GLU A 127 -10.86 -15.30 -2.79
N ARG A 128 -10.69 -15.49 -1.49
CA ARG A 128 -11.11 -14.55 -0.45
C ARG A 128 -10.04 -14.48 0.63
N TYR A 129 -9.94 -13.31 1.24
CA TYR A 129 -8.92 -13.01 2.22
C TYR A 129 -9.52 -12.54 3.54
N ASP A 130 -8.90 -12.96 4.64
CA ASP A 130 -9.22 -12.49 5.99
C ASP A 130 -8.65 -11.10 6.25
N LEU A 131 -7.52 -10.82 5.60
CA LEU A 131 -6.84 -9.53 5.66
C LEU A 131 -6.38 -9.16 4.26
N ILE A 132 -6.70 -7.94 3.82
CA ILE A 132 -6.02 -7.31 2.70
C ILE A 132 -5.23 -6.13 3.26
N THR A 133 -3.94 -6.04 2.94
CA THR A 133 -3.11 -4.88 3.25
C THR A 133 -2.88 -4.03 2.02
N ILE A 134 -2.93 -2.72 2.17
CA ILE A 134 -2.53 -1.76 1.16
C ILE A 134 -1.79 -0.62 1.86
N CYS A 135 -0.50 -0.51 1.56
CA CYS A 135 0.43 0.32 2.33
C CYS A 135 1.11 1.34 1.44
N ASP A 136 0.86 2.63 1.71
CA ASP A 136 1.42 3.76 0.95
C ASP A 136 1.23 3.59 -0.57
N CYS A 137 0.00 3.22 -1.01
CA CYS A 137 -0.24 2.80 -2.39
C CYS A 137 -1.51 3.41 -3.01
N ILE A 138 -2.61 3.61 -2.28
CA ILE A 138 -3.90 4.07 -2.85
C ILE A 138 -3.73 5.42 -3.56
N HIS A 139 -2.99 6.32 -2.97
CA HIS A 139 -2.76 7.67 -3.52
C HIS A 139 -1.92 7.69 -4.81
N ASP A 140 -1.29 6.57 -5.15
CA ASP A 140 -0.47 6.39 -6.35
C ASP A 140 -1.23 5.77 -7.52
N LEU A 141 -2.40 5.16 -7.26
CA LEU A 141 -3.13 4.38 -8.24
C LEU A 141 -3.67 5.22 -9.41
N SER A 142 -3.75 4.60 -10.56
CA SER A 142 -4.42 5.15 -11.75
C SER A 142 -5.95 5.05 -11.64
N ASP A 143 -6.45 3.99 -11.01
CA ASP A 143 -7.88 3.79 -10.70
C ASP A 143 -8.06 3.36 -9.25
N PRO A 144 -8.04 4.29 -8.30
CA PRO A 144 -8.20 3.96 -6.89
C PRO A 144 -9.60 3.43 -6.54
N LEU A 145 -10.64 3.92 -7.21
CA LEU A 145 -12.01 3.47 -6.96
C LEU A 145 -12.24 2.04 -7.44
N GLY A 146 -11.94 1.75 -8.70
CA GLY A 146 -12.10 0.39 -9.25
C GLY A 146 -11.20 -0.62 -8.53
N THR A 147 -10.01 -0.20 -8.10
CA THR A 147 -9.15 -1.05 -7.27
C THR A 147 -9.81 -1.38 -5.93
N LEU A 148 -10.36 -0.41 -5.24
CA LEU A 148 -11.05 -0.63 -3.95
C LEU A 148 -12.30 -1.49 -4.11
N GLU A 149 -13.07 -1.35 -5.20
CA GLU A 149 -14.20 -2.22 -5.54
C GLU A 149 -13.77 -3.68 -5.73
N ASN A 150 -12.67 -3.90 -6.45
CA ASN A 150 -12.09 -5.23 -6.65
C ASN A 150 -11.61 -5.83 -5.32
N LEU A 151 -10.87 -5.06 -4.51
CA LEU A 151 -10.39 -5.52 -3.20
C LEU A 151 -11.54 -5.85 -2.25
N ARG A 152 -12.63 -5.07 -2.29
CA ARG A 152 -13.85 -5.35 -1.53
C ARG A 152 -14.42 -6.73 -1.87
N ASN A 153 -14.44 -7.07 -3.15
CA ASN A 153 -14.96 -8.37 -3.62
C ASN A 153 -14.06 -9.56 -3.22
N LEU A 154 -12.80 -9.31 -2.87
CA LEU A 154 -11.84 -10.30 -2.42
C LEU A 154 -11.82 -10.49 -0.89
N LEU A 155 -12.59 -9.74 -0.12
CA LEU A 155 -12.68 -9.93 1.33
C LEU A 155 -13.71 -11.01 1.69
N PHE A 156 -13.44 -11.76 2.77
CA PHE A 156 -14.49 -12.45 3.50
C PHE A 156 -15.41 -11.44 4.19
N ASP A 157 -16.64 -11.85 4.51
CA ASP A 157 -17.67 -10.96 5.12
C ASP A 157 -17.17 -10.29 6.42
N ASP A 158 -16.34 -10.98 7.19
CA ASP A 158 -15.72 -10.51 8.41
C ASP A 158 -14.22 -10.13 8.25
N GLY A 159 -13.74 -10.13 7.01
CA GLY A 159 -12.40 -9.68 6.64
C GLY A 159 -12.24 -8.15 6.74
N ILE A 160 -11.01 -7.70 6.77
CA ILE A 160 -10.69 -6.27 6.77
C ILE A 160 -9.68 -5.90 5.67
N LEU A 161 -9.87 -4.72 5.12
CA LEU A 161 -8.83 -4.00 4.38
C LEU A 161 -8.11 -3.09 5.39
N PHE A 162 -6.83 -3.39 5.64
CA PHE A 162 -5.96 -2.60 6.50
C PHE A 162 -5.15 -1.65 5.64
N VAL A 163 -5.40 -0.36 5.79
CA VAL A 163 -4.79 0.68 4.97
C VAL A 163 -3.78 1.46 5.79
N ILE A 164 -2.61 1.70 5.20
CA ILE A 164 -1.60 2.64 5.71
C ILE A 164 -1.40 3.72 4.65
N GLU A 165 -1.55 4.98 5.05
CA GLU A 165 -1.32 6.13 4.18
C GLU A 165 -0.45 7.19 4.89
N PRO A 166 0.20 8.09 4.15
CA PRO A 166 0.88 9.23 4.75
C PRO A 166 -0.05 10.07 5.61
N LYS A 167 0.42 10.47 6.80
CA LYS A 167 -0.35 11.28 7.74
C LYS A 167 -0.41 12.73 7.27
N ALA A 168 -1.23 12.99 6.26
CA ALA A 168 -1.56 14.33 5.81
C ALA A 168 -2.96 14.72 6.30
N ALA A 169 -3.19 16.01 6.51
CA ALA A 169 -4.50 16.58 6.78
C ALA A 169 -5.23 16.88 5.46
N ASP A 170 -6.57 17.06 5.55
CA ASP A 170 -7.41 17.35 4.39
C ASP A 170 -7.17 18.76 3.81
N HIS A 171 -6.75 19.70 4.62
CA HIS A 171 -6.52 21.09 4.22
C HIS A 171 -5.03 21.42 4.17
N LEU A 172 -4.64 22.23 3.18
CA LEU A 172 -3.25 22.66 2.98
C LEU A 172 -2.68 23.37 4.23
N GLU A 173 -3.50 24.20 4.86
CA GLU A 173 -3.11 25.00 6.04
C GLU A 173 -2.64 24.13 7.20
N ASP A 174 -3.25 22.96 7.36
CA ASP A 174 -2.92 21.99 8.41
C ASP A 174 -1.65 21.18 8.09
N ASN A 175 -1.18 21.22 6.85
CA ASN A 175 0.03 20.56 6.37
C ASN A 175 1.25 21.51 6.30
N ILE A 176 1.12 22.77 6.76
CA ILE A 176 2.23 23.75 6.75
C ILE A 176 3.18 23.48 7.93
N HIS A 177 3.95 22.41 7.81
CA HIS A 177 4.97 21.98 8.76
C HIS A 177 6.04 21.12 8.05
N PRO A 178 7.22 20.83 8.68
CA PRO A 178 8.32 20.16 7.98
C PRO A 178 7.95 18.81 7.35
N VAL A 179 7.09 18.00 8.00
CA VAL A 179 6.64 16.71 7.46
C VAL A 179 5.71 16.92 6.26
N GLY A 180 4.78 17.88 6.35
CA GLY A 180 3.91 18.25 5.23
C GLY A 180 4.71 18.74 4.03
N ALA A 181 5.71 19.60 4.23
CA ALA A 181 6.60 20.04 3.15
C ALA A 181 7.35 18.88 2.49
N MET A 182 7.80 17.89 3.29
CA MET A 182 8.39 16.65 2.77
C MET A 182 7.38 15.87 1.91
N TYR A 183 6.14 15.71 2.37
CA TYR A 183 5.10 14.98 1.64
C TYR A 183 4.72 15.64 0.32
N TYR A 184 4.58 16.96 0.28
CA TYR A 184 4.34 17.67 -0.99
C TYR A 184 5.51 17.50 -1.95
N GLY A 185 6.76 17.53 -1.45
CA GLY A 185 7.93 17.23 -2.26
C GLY A 185 7.92 15.79 -2.79
N MET A 186 7.61 14.81 -1.95
CA MET A 186 7.47 13.40 -2.37
C MET A 186 6.34 13.24 -3.38
N SER A 187 5.19 13.88 -3.15
CA SER A 187 4.05 13.84 -4.06
C SER A 187 4.43 14.28 -5.46
N VAL A 188 5.08 15.44 -5.60
CA VAL A 188 5.49 16.00 -6.90
C VAL A 188 6.52 15.11 -7.59
N PHE A 189 7.52 14.60 -6.87
CA PHE A 189 8.63 13.86 -7.46
C PHE A 189 8.44 12.35 -7.49
N HIS A 190 7.33 11.83 -7.01
CA HIS A 190 7.07 10.39 -6.97
C HIS A 190 5.58 10.06 -7.10
N CYS A 191 4.77 10.28 -6.07
CA CYS A 191 3.43 9.73 -5.96
C CYS A 191 2.46 10.28 -7.02
N MET A 192 2.25 11.60 -7.03
CA MET A 192 1.33 12.22 -7.98
C MET A 192 1.75 11.99 -9.42
N THR A 193 3.06 12.11 -9.71
CA THR A 193 3.56 12.01 -11.08
C THR A 193 3.42 10.60 -11.68
N GLN A 194 3.54 9.54 -10.87
CA GLN A 194 3.32 8.17 -11.36
C GLN A 194 1.83 7.87 -11.61
N SER A 195 0.94 8.35 -10.75
CA SER A 195 -0.51 8.25 -10.98
C SER A 195 -0.89 8.93 -12.30
N LEU A 196 -0.45 10.17 -12.51
CA LEU A 196 -0.71 10.93 -13.73
C LEU A 196 -0.11 10.28 -14.97
N ALA A 197 1.07 9.65 -14.87
CA ALA A 197 1.69 8.93 -15.99
C ALA A 197 0.84 7.75 -16.48
N SER A 198 0.02 7.18 -15.58
CA SER A 198 -0.89 6.06 -15.87
C SER A 198 -2.34 6.52 -16.11
N GLY A 199 -2.57 7.82 -16.29
CA GLY A 199 -3.90 8.40 -16.51
C GLY A 199 -4.78 8.50 -15.27
N GLY A 200 -4.20 8.38 -14.09
CA GLY A 200 -4.91 8.45 -12.81
C GLY A 200 -5.21 9.87 -12.34
N PRO A 201 -5.92 10.00 -11.21
CA PRO A 201 -6.38 11.28 -10.68
C PRO A 201 -5.26 12.13 -10.05
N GLY A 202 -4.08 11.57 -9.81
CA GLY A 202 -2.96 12.27 -9.17
C GLY A 202 -3.24 12.69 -7.74
N LEU A 203 -3.86 11.82 -6.93
CA LEU A 203 -4.19 12.10 -5.53
C LEU A 203 -2.96 12.51 -4.72
N GLY A 204 -1.87 11.76 -4.89
CA GLY A 204 -0.57 12.05 -4.30
C GLY A 204 -0.52 11.86 -2.78
N THR A 205 0.67 12.03 -2.23
CA THR A 205 1.00 11.76 -0.82
C THR A 205 0.10 12.48 0.19
N CYS A 206 -0.47 13.63 -0.18
CA CYS A 206 -1.32 14.45 0.69
C CYS A 206 -2.82 14.28 0.40
N MET A 207 -3.27 13.10 0.04
CA MET A 207 -4.68 12.79 -0.27
C MET A 207 -5.64 13.16 0.88
N GLY A 208 -5.21 12.95 2.13
CA GLY A 208 -6.01 13.24 3.34
C GLY A 208 -7.07 12.19 3.69
N PRO A 209 -7.52 12.17 4.97
CA PRO A 209 -8.46 11.16 5.47
C PRO A 209 -9.87 11.28 4.89
N ALA A 210 -10.36 12.48 4.59
CA ALA A 210 -11.70 12.67 4.02
C ALA A 210 -11.79 12.07 2.61
N SER A 211 -10.73 12.21 1.79
CA SER A 211 -10.68 11.59 0.46
C SER A 211 -10.63 10.06 0.57
N MET A 212 -9.87 9.54 1.55
CA MET A 212 -9.79 8.09 1.79
C MET A 212 -11.15 7.51 2.20
N GLU A 213 -11.86 8.16 3.14
CA GLU A 213 -13.19 7.72 3.53
C GLU A 213 -14.18 7.81 2.36
N ALA A 214 -14.17 8.90 1.59
CA ALA A 214 -15.05 9.06 0.43
C ALA A 214 -14.84 7.95 -0.61
N LEU A 215 -13.59 7.62 -0.94
CA LEU A 215 -13.26 6.54 -1.88
C LEU A 215 -13.75 5.18 -1.37
N THR A 216 -13.52 4.85 -0.11
CA THR A 216 -13.96 3.57 0.45
C THR A 216 -15.49 3.45 0.50
N ARG A 217 -16.21 4.54 0.84
CA ARG A 217 -17.67 4.58 0.80
C ARG A 217 -18.21 4.40 -0.63
N GLN A 218 -17.60 5.06 -1.61
CA GLN A 218 -17.97 4.91 -3.02
C GLN A 218 -17.74 3.50 -3.53
N ALA A 219 -16.65 2.84 -3.10
CA ALA A 219 -16.37 1.44 -3.41
C ALA A 219 -17.31 0.45 -2.71
N GLY A 220 -18.25 0.94 -1.87
CA GLY A 220 -19.28 0.12 -1.25
C GLY A 220 -18.89 -0.49 0.09
N PHE A 221 -17.80 -0.09 0.72
CA PHE A 221 -17.50 -0.49 2.09
C PHE A 221 -18.45 0.19 3.08
N SER A 222 -18.98 -0.58 4.04
CA SER A 222 -19.92 -0.07 5.04
C SER A 222 -19.24 0.45 6.31
N ARG A 223 -18.07 -0.10 6.64
CA ARG A 223 -17.29 0.27 7.84
C ARG A 223 -15.98 0.95 7.43
N PHE A 224 -15.74 2.12 8.03
CA PHE A 224 -14.47 2.85 7.93
C PHE A 224 -14.09 3.36 9.31
N GLU A 225 -12.92 2.99 9.77
CA GLU A 225 -12.41 3.35 11.10
C GLU A 225 -10.98 3.84 10.98
N THR A 226 -10.71 5.02 11.52
CA THR A 226 -9.34 5.50 11.72
C THR A 226 -8.80 4.90 13.01
N LEU A 227 -7.74 4.11 12.89
CA LEU A 227 -7.15 3.41 14.03
C LEU A 227 -6.27 4.35 14.88
N GLU A 228 -6.41 4.26 16.20
CA GLU A 228 -5.63 5.05 17.17
C GLU A 228 -4.18 4.52 17.32
N ILE A 229 -3.44 4.51 16.23
CA ILE A 229 -2.03 4.11 16.20
C ILE A 229 -1.14 5.35 16.22
N LYS A 230 -0.25 5.44 17.23
CA LYS A 230 0.69 6.58 17.32
C LYS A 230 1.75 6.47 16.24
N SER A 231 1.70 7.39 15.28
CA SER A 231 2.74 7.57 14.25
C SER A 231 2.91 9.07 13.96
N GLN A 232 4.12 9.44 13.56
CA GLN A 232 4.43 10.79 13.11
C GLN A 232 4.23 10.93 11.59
N THR A 233 4.31 9.81 10.88
CA THR A 233 4.37 9.77 9.41
C THR A 233 3.20 9.06 8.75
N ASN A 234 2.48 8.19 9.45
CA ASN A 234 1.41 7.40 8.85
C ASN A 234 0.10 7.55 9.61
N ILE A 235 -0.99 7.43 8.89
CA ILE A 235 -2.35 7.24 9.38
C ILE A 235 -2.82 5.85 8.95
N PHE A 236 -3.68 5.24 9.78
CA PHE A 236 -4.07 3.83 9.63
C PHE A 236 -5.58 3.72 9.64
N TYR A 237 -6.10 2.88 8.75
CA TYR A 237 -7.53 2.63 8.66
C TYR A 237 -7.83 1.13 8.65
N ALA A 238 -8.92 0.76 9.32
CA ALA A 238 -9.57 -0.54 9.16
C ALA A 238 -10.89 -0.33 8.41
N VAL A 239 -11.01 -0.99 7.27
CA VAL A 239 -12.16 -0.87 6.38
C VAL A 239 -12.80 -2.23 6.21
N GLY A 240 -14.13 -2.34 6.25
CA GLY A 240 -14.85 -3.62 6.19
C GLY A 240 -16.17 -3.54 5.42
N LEU A 241 -16.71 -4.73 5.11
CA LEU A 241 -17.99 -4.91 4.43
C LEU A 241 -19.18 -4.49 5.26
#